data_f08898437195ba232fff87ab9fabfaf9
#
_entry.id   f08898437195ba232fff87ab9fabfaf9
#
_cell.length_a   1.000
_cell.length_b   1.000
_cell.length_c   1.000
_cell.angle_alpha   90.00
_cell.angle_beta   90.00
_cell.angle_gamma   90.00
#
_symmetry.space_group_name_H-M   'P 1'
#
loop_
_entity.id
_entity.type
_entity.pdbx_description
1 polymer ?
#
loop_
_entity_poly.entity_id
_entity_poly.type
_entity_poly.pdbx_seq_one_letter_code
_entity_poly.pdbx_strand_id
1 'polypeptide(L)'
;YGSLTRMKIDNMREEHHERVIKNASEMAKQQKQEEKKVEFKENGFISVSVGDGLTDLFHELGVDEVIEGGQTMNPSTEDILGASEKIPAKNIYILPNNGNIILAAQQAKDLTKDKAVHVIPTKNIPQGIAAMINFVEGFTPEQNEEAMTEALSEVKSGQVTYAVRDTVIDGKEIKAGNIMGLSDKTIEIVGTDVV
;
A
#
# COMPACT_ATOMS: atom_id res chain seq x y z
N TYR A 1 -23.94 -70.69 14.42
CA TYR A 1 -24.17 -69.56 15.31
C TYR A 1 -22.77 -69.09 15.79
N GLY A 2 -22.32 -67.93 15.29
CA GLY A 2 -21.04 -67.35 15.68
C GLY A 2 -21.23 -66.44 16.91
N SER A 3 -20.30 -66.50 17.88
CA SER A 3 -20.28 -65.58 19.04
C SER A 3 -19.70 -64.23 18.59
N LEU A 4 -20.45 -63.17 18.87
CA LEU A 4 -19.98 -61.77 18.67
C LEU A 4 -19.04 -61.41 19.85
N THR A 5 -17.75 -61.37 19.55
CA THR A 5 -16.71 -60.92 20.52
C THR A 5 -16.32 -59.48 20.15
N ARG A 6 -16.54 -58.53 21.06
CA ARG A 6 -16.26 -57.08 20.96
C ARG A 6 -17.29 -56.27 20.11
N MET A 7 -18.46 -55.98 20.69
CA MET A 7 -19.27 -54.87 20.17
C MET A 7 -18.81 -53.56 20.82
N LYS A 8 -18.35 -52.63 19.98
CA LYS A 8 -18.11 -51.23 20.37
C LYS A 8 -19.32 -50.42 19.91
N ILE A 9 -20.08 -49.87 20.87
CA ILE A 9 -21.21 -48.99 20.59
C ILE A 9 -20.72 -47.57 20.84
N ASP A 10 -20.38 -46.84 19.76
CA ASP A 10 -19.97 -45.46 19.87
C ASP A 10 -21.20 -44.57 19.61
N ASN A 11 -21.40 -43.55 20.46
CA ASN A 11 -22.44 -42.54 20.28
C ASN A 11 -21.96 -41.52 19.22
N MET A 12 -22.46 -41.63 18.01
CA MET A 12 -22.06 -40.75 16.88
C MET A 12 -22.29 -39.25 17.17
N ARG A 13 -23.13 -38.88 18.12
CA ARG A 13 -23.32 -37.48 18.54
C ARG A 13 -22.17 -36.99 19.41
N GLU A 14 -21.64 -37.82 20.29
CA GLU A 14 -20.48 -37.49 21.12
C GLU A 14 -19.20 -37.44 20.29
N GLU A 15 -19.02 -38.37 19.38
CA GLU A 15 -17.86 -38.37 18.45
C GLU A 15 -17.85 -37.13 17.54
N HIS A 16 -19.04 -36.70 17.08
CA HIS A 16 -19.15 -35.47 16.30
C HIS A 16 -18.82 -34.22 17.12
N HIS A 17 -19.30 -34.15 18.38
CA HIS A 17 -18.99 -33.05 19.28
C HIS A 17 -17.50 -32.99 19.63
N GLU A 18 -16.88 -34.10 19.89
CA GLU A 18 -15.44 -34.17 20.17
C GLU A 18 -14.61 -33.77 18.95
N ARG A 19 -14.98 -34.19 17.74
CA ARG A 19 -14.32 -33.75 16.50
C ARG A 19 -14.47 -32.26 16.24
N VAL A 20 -15.62 -31.68 16.47
CA VAL A 20 -15.86 -30.23 16.31
C VAL A 20 -15.03 -29.43 17.31
N ILE A 21 -14.99 -29.85 18.57
CA ILE A 21 -14.18 -29.20 19.61
C ILE A 21 -12.68 -29.34 19.31
N LYS A 22 -12.23 -30.50 18.84
CA LYS A 22 -10.82 -30.73 18.50
C LYS A 22 -10.41 -29.90 17.29
N ASN A 23 -11.21 -29.86 16.22
CA ASN A 23 -10.96 -29.02 15.06
C ASN A 23 -10.98 -27.53 15.41
N ALA A 24 -11.91 -27.07 16.23
CA ALA A 24 -11.94 -25.69 16.71
C ALA A 24 -10.71 -25.34 17.56
N SER A 25 -10.23 -26.28 18.39
CA SER A 25 -9.01 -26.08 19.19
C SER A 25 -7.74 -26.12 18.36
N GLU A 26 -7.69 -26.92 17.30
CA GLU A 26 -6.57 -26.97 16.34
C GLU A 26 -6.54 -25.70 15.46
N MET A 27 -7.69 -25.24 14.98
CA MET A 27 -7.79 -23.96 14.27
C MET A 27 -7.40 -22.77 15.15
N ALA A 28 -7.83 -22.73 16.40
CA ALA A 28 -7.45 -21.69 17.34
C ALA A 28 -5.95 -21.75 17.71
N LYS A 29 -5.33 -22.94 17.70
CA LYS A 29 -3.89 -23.09 17.87
C LYS A 29 -3.10 -22.67 16.64
N GLN A 30 -3.61 -22.94 15.44
CA GLN A 30 -3.02 -22.50 14.17
C GLN A 30 -3.08 -20.98 14.04
N GLN A 31 -4.23 -20.36 14.33
CA GLN A 31 -4.36 -18.90 14.36
C GLN A 31 -3.43 -18.25 15.40
N LYS A 32 -3.33 -18.81 16.62
CA LYS A 32 -2.37 -18.33 17.63
C LYS A 32 -0.90 -18.59 17.29
N GLN A 33 -0.58 -19.56 16.42
CA GLN A 33 0.78 -19.79 15.94
C GLN A 33 1.14 -18.88 14.75
N GLU A 34 0.16 -18.49 13.94
CA GLU A 34 0.34 -17.47 12.91
C GLU A 34 0.47 -16.07 13.53
N GLU A 35 -0.31 -15.73 14.56
CA GLU A 35 -0.15 -14.50 15.34
C GLU A 35 1.21 -14.42 16.10
N LYS A 36 1.88 -15.54 16.39
CA LYS A 36 3.16 -15.55 17.10
C LYS A 36 4.41 -15.40 16.24
N LYS A 37 4.29 -15.26 14.93
CA LYS A 37 5.40 -15.03 13.99
C LYS A 37 5.36 -13.66 13.28
N VAL A 38 4.71 -12.69 13.86
CA VAL A 38 4.84 -11.31 13.39
C VAL A 38 6.17 -10.78 13.93
N GLU A 39 7.25 -10.97 13.17
CA GLU A 39 8.53 -10.33 13.46
C GLU A 39 8.32 -8.83 13.44
N PHE A 40 8.50 -8.21 14.59
CA PHE A 40 8.35 -6.76 14.72
C PHE A 40 9.54 -6.10 14.01
N LYS A 41 9.25 -5.46 12.90
CA LYS A 41 10.24 -4.77 12.07
C LYS A 41 10.60 -3.41 12.65
N GLU A 42 11.79 -2.92 12.34
CA GLU A 42 12.16 -1.54 12.67
C GLU A 42 11.44 -0.54 11.75
N ASN A 43 11.41 -0.86 10.45
CA ASN A 43 10.83 -0.01 9.42
C ASN A 43 9.79 -0.79 8.61
N GLY A 44 8.69 -0.13 8.28
CA GLY A 44 7.65 -0.62 7.41
C GLY A 44 7.27 0.42 6.36
N PHE A 45 6.75 -0.02 5.22
CA PHE A 45 6.50 0.85 4.08
C PHE A 45 5.09 0.67 3.55
N ILE A 46 4.44 1.80 3.28
CA ILE A 46 3.13 1.88 2.64
C ILE A 46 3.28 2.67 1.35
N SER A 47 2.78 2.15 0.25
CA SER A 47 2.73 2.85 -1.03
C SER A 47 1.30 2.93 -1.54
N VAL A 48 0.98 3.96 -2.29
CA VAL A 48 -0.29 4.06 -3.01
C VAL A 48 0.00 3.87 -4.50
N SER A 49 -0.69 2.92 -5.13
CA SER A 49 -0.57 2.67 -6.57
C SER A 49 -1.83 2.05 -7.16
N VAL A 50 -1.90 1.96 -8.49
CA VAL A 50 -3.00 1.33 -9.23
C VAL A 50 -2.44 0.28 -10.18
N GLY A 51 -3.04 -0.90 -10.12
CA GLY A 51 -2.75 -2.02 -11.01
C GLY A 51 -1.69 -2.98 -10.48
N ASP A 52 -1.90 -4.25 -10.81
CA ASP A 52 -1.14 -5.38 -10.27
C ASP A 52 0.36 -5.25 -10.50
N GLY A 53 0.78 -4.82 -11.70
CA GLY A 53 2.20 -4.70 -12.02
C GLY A 53 2.97 -3.67 -11.20
N LEU A 54 2.31 -2.55 -10.80
CA LEU A 54 2.92 -1.57 -9.90
C LEU A 54 2.90 -2.07 -8.45
N THR A 55 1.85 -2.78 -8.07
CA THR A 55 1.75 -3.43 -6.76
C THR A 55 2.88 -4.43 -6.57
N ASP A 56 3.08 -5.31 -7.55
CA ASP A 56 4.17 -6.30 -7.54
C ASP A 56 5.54 -5.61 -7.46
N LEU A 57 5.75 -4.56 -8.26
CA LEU A 57 6.99 -3.79 -8.25
C LEU A 57 7.28 -3.17 -6.87
N PHE A 58 6.29 -2.56 -6.22
CA PHE A 58 6.48 -2.00 -4.89
C PHE A 58 6.75 -3.07 -3.83
N HIS A 59 6.12 -4.24 -3.93
CA HIS A 59 6.45 -5.37 -3.05
C HIS A 59 7.88 -5.88 -3.27
N GLU A 60 8.35 -5.95 -4.52
CA GLU A 60 9.74 -6.30 -4.83
C GLU A 60 10.74 -5.26 -4.28
N LEU A 61 10.35 -3.99 -4.21
CA LEU A 61 11.14 -2.93 -3.57
C LEU A 61 11.10 -2.96 -2.03
N GLY A 62 10.31 -3.87 -1.43
CA GLY A 62 10.23 -4.04 0.02
C GLY A 62 9.08 -3.28 0.68
N VAL A 63 8.09 -2.79 -0.09
CA VAL A 63 6.87 -2.21 0.46
C VAL A 63 6.00 -3.30 1.07
N ASP A 64 5.57 -3.10 2.31
CA ASP A 64 4.78 -4.08 3.08
C ASP A 64 3.30 -4.08 2.68
N GLU A 65 2.72 -2.89 2.48
CA GLU A 65 1.32 -2.74 2.12
C GLU A 65 1.17 -1.74 0.98
N VAL A 66 0.45 -2.13 -0.07
CA VAL A 66 0.11 -1.26 -1.19
C VAL A 66 -1.38 -0.98 -1.15
N ILE A 67 -1.74 0.29 -0.99
CA ILE A 67 -3.13 0.74 -1.00
C ILE A 67 -3.50 1.04 -2.45
N GLU A 68 -4.57 0.41 -2.93
CA GLU A 68 -5.10 0.71 -4.26
C GLU A 68 -5.70 2.12 -4.28
N GLY A 69 -5.13 2.97 -5.13
CA GLY A 69 -5.57 4.35 -5.25
C GLY A 69 -4.73 5.13 -6.25
N GLY A 70 -5.29 6.18 -6.80
CA GLY A 70 -4.62 6.96 -7.83
C GLY A 70 -5.42 8.16 -8.30
N GLN A 71 -5.46 8.41 -9.61
CA GLN A 71 -6.04 9.64 -10.19
C GLN A 71 -7.54 9.81 -9.94
N THR A 72 -8.29 8.71 -9.81
CA THR A 72 -9.77 8.73 -9.70
C THR A 72 -10.28 8.23 -8.36
N MET A 73 -9.49 7.47 -7.63
CA MET A 73 -9.81 6.96 -6.29
C MET A 73 -8.68 7.30 -5.32
N ASN A 74 -8.88 8.34 -4.52
CA ASN A 74 -7.92 8.69 -3.48
C ASN A 74 -8.27 7.93 -2.20
N PRO A 75 -7.34 7.16 -1.62
CA PRO A 75 -7.55 6.54 -0.33
C PRO A 75 -7.82 7.61 0.75
N SER A 76 -8.70 7.28 1.65
CA SER A 76 -9.02 8.13 2.79
C SER A 76 -7.91 8.07 3.87
N THR A 77 -7.96 8.99 4.81
CA THR A 77 -7.11 8.94 6.01
C THR A 77 -7.29 7.63 6.77
N GLU A 78 -8.53 7.10 6.83
CA GLU A 78 -8.87 5.83 7.50
C GLU A 78 -8.24 4.62 6.80
N ASP A 79 -8.20 4.61 5.47
CA ASP A 79 -7.56 3.53 4.69
C ASP A 79 -6.06 3.49 4.99
N ILE A 80 -5.41 4.65 5.07
CA ILE A 80 -3.98 4.77 5.38
C ILE A 80 -3.70 4.35 6.83
N LEU A 81 -4.55 4.75 7.77
CA LEU A 81 -4.46 4.31 9.17
C LEU A 81 -4.58 2.78 9.27
N GLY A 82 -5.61 2.22 8.65
CA GLY A 82 -5.83 0.77 8.65
C GLY A 82 -4.67 -0.01 8.02
N ALA A 83 -4.02 0.52 6.98
CA ALA A 83 -2.80 -0.07 6.42
C ALA A 83 -1.64 0.00 7.41
N SER A 84 -1.45 1.14 8.09
CA SER A 84 -0.37 1.31 9.07
C SER A 84 -0.52 0.39 10.29
N GLU A 85 -1.76 0.09 10.71
CA GLU A 85 -2.04 -0.81 11.82
C GLU A 85 -1.65 -2.26 11.53
N LYS A 86 -1.81 -2.69 10.28
CA LYS A 86 -1.48 -4.05 9.84
C LYS A 86 0.03 -4.34 9.86
N ILE A 87 0.88 -3.32 9.69
CA ILE A 87 2.32 -3.48 9.60
C ILE A 87 2.93 -3.45 11.01
N PRO A 88 3.53 -4.53 11.49
CA PRO A 88 4.15 -4.60 12.81
C PRO A 88 5.56 -3.96 12.78
N ALA A 89 5.62 -2.63 12.67
CA ALA A 89 6.86 -1.89 12.64
C ALA A 89 6.82 -0.66 13.57
N LYS A 90 7.99 -0.18 13.98
CA LYS A 90 8.13 1.04 14.81
C LYS A 90 7.95 2.31 13.97
N ASN A 91 8.63 2.32 12.83
CA ASN A 91 8.60 3.44 11.90
C ASN A 91 7.82 3.02 10.65
N ILE A 92 6.91 3.85 10.19
CA ILE A 92 6.13 3.61 8.96
C ILE A 92 6.42 4.74 7.99
N TYR A 93 6.93 4.40 6.83
CA TYR A 93 7.14 5.33 5.72
C TYR A 93 5.99 5.24 4.75
N ILE A 94 5.34 6.38 4.46
CA ILE A 94 4.20 6.44 3.55
C ILE A 94 4.62 7.16 2.27
N LEU A 95 4.38 6.50 1.14
CA LEU A 95 4.63 6.98 -0.22
C LEU A 95 3.28 7.21 -0.92
N PRO A 96 2.72 8.43 -0.86
CA PRO A 96 1.40 8.73 -1.44
C PRO A 96 1.34 8.59 -2.96
N ASN A 97 2.44 8.86 -3.66
CA ASN A 97 2.58 8.83 -5.13
C ASN A 97 1.55 9.67 -5.89
N ASN A 98 0.88 10.56 -5.20
CA ASN A 98 -0.11 11.50 -5.75
C ASN A 98 -0.21 12.72 -4.82
N GLY A 99 -0.09 13.91 -5.39
CA GLY A 99 -0.16 15.16 -4.63
C GLY A 99 -1.46 15.35 -3.83
N ASN A 100 -2.57 14.77 -4.30
CA ASN A 100 -3.88 14.86 -3.62
C ASN A 100 -3.96 13.97 -2.37
N ILE A 101 -3.11 12.95 -2.27
CA ILE A 101 -3.12 11.98 -1.16
C ILE A 101 -2.19 12.43 -0.02
N ILE A 102 -1.23 13.31 -0.29
CA ILE A 102 -0.24 13.78 0.70
C ILE A 102 -0.92 14.32 1.96
N LEU A 103 -2.00 15.08 1.81
CA LEU A 103 -2.73 15.65 2.95
C LEU A 103 -3.39 14.55 3.80
N ALA A 104 -3.99 13.55 3.18
CA ALA A 104 -4.59 12.42 3.90
C ALA A 104 -3.52 11.60 4.64
N ALA A 105 -2.34 11.42 4.03
CA ALA A 105 -1.21 10.76 4.67
C ALA A 105 -0.68 11.55 5.87
N GLN A 106 -0.60 12.88 5.78
CA GLN A 106 -0.22 13.73 6.91
C GLN A 106 -1.23 13.68 8.05
N GLN A 107 -2.52 13.68 7.74
CA GLN A 107 -3.57 13.49 8.75
C GLN A 107 -3.48 12.12 9.42
N ALA A 108 -3.19 11.05 8.67
CA ALA A 108 -2.97 9.73 9.23
C ALA A 108 -1.74 9.72 10.17
N LYS A 109 -0.65 10.40 9.81
CA LYS A 109 0.52 10.61 10.67
C LYS A 109 0.12 11.25 12.01
N ASP A 110 -0.67 12.33 11.97
CA ASP A 110 -1.07 13.07 13.18
C ASP A 110 -2.00 12.25 14.11
N LEU A 111 -2.77 11.33 13.53
CA LEU A 111 -3.70 10.47 14.27
C LEU A 111 -3.02 9.20 14.82
N THR A 112 -1.92 8.76 14.24
CA THR A 112 -1.18 7.58 14.68
C THR A 112 -0.39 7.90 15.95
N LYS A 113 -0.61 7.13 17.04
CA LYS A 113 0.03 7.36 18.34
C LYS A 113 1.06 6.30 18.73
N ASP A 114 0.90 5.11 18.19
CA ASP A 114 1.67 3.93 18.63
C ASP A 114 2.91 3.66 17.78
N LYS A 115 3.05 4.38 16.66
CA LYS A 115 4.14 4.22 15.69
C LYS A 115 4.62 5.60 15.22
N ALA A 116 5.89 5.70 14.87
CA ALA A 116 6.42 6.88 14.20
C ALA A 116 6.07 6.80 12.70
N VAL A 117 5.29 7.76 12.20
CA VAL A 117 4.90 7.82 10.79
C VAL A 117 5.66 8.93 10.09
N HIS A 118 6.29 8.57 8.96
CA HIS A 118 7.07 9.46 8.09
C HIS A 118 6.39 9.53 6.72
N VAL A 119 5.94 10.72 6.33
CA VAL A 119 5.31 10.91 5.02
C VAL A 119 6.32 11.48 4.05
N ILE A 120 6.72 10.68 3.07
CA ILE A 120 7.59 11.11 1.98
C ILE A 120 6.69 11.71 0.88
N PRO A 121 6.81 13.01 0.55
CA PRO A 121 5.82 13.73 -0.26
C PRO A 121 5.93 13.41 -1.76
N THR A 122 5.88 12.12 -2.10
CA THR A 122 5.91 11.63 -3.48
C THR A 122 4.62 12.01 -4.22
N LYS A 123 4.77 12.55 -5.44
CA LYS A 123 3.66 13.07 -6.26
C LYS A 123 3.32 12.17 -7.45
N ASN A 124 4.17 11.21 -7.72
CA ASN A 124 4.01 10.25 -8.82
C ASN A 124 4.77 8.95 -8.51
N ILE A 125 4.51 7.92 -9.28
CA ILE A 125 5.13 6.59 -9.11
C ILE A 125 6.66 6.63 -9.25
N PRO A 126 7.27 7.30 -10.25
CA PRO A 126 8.74 7.39 -10.33
C PRO A 126 9.38 7.98 -9.08
N GLN A 127 8.77 8.97 -8.44
CA GLN A 127 9.24 9.51 -7.17
C GLN A 127 9.15 8.47 -6.04
N GLY A 128 8.06 7.69 -5.98
CA GLY A 128 7.93 6.61 -5.01
C GLY A 128 9.02 5.56 -5.15
N ILE A 129 9.32 5.17 -6.37
CA ILE A 129 10.41 4.23 -6.67
C ILE A 129 11.76 4.81 -6.26
N ALA A 130 12.04 6.08 -6.63
CA ALA A 130 13.29 6.75 -6.26
C ALA A 130 13.44 6.85 -4.74
N ALA A 131 12.38 7.18 -4.01
CA ALA A 131 12.38 7.22 -2.56
C ALA A 131 12.75 5.85 -1.97
N MET A 132 12.12 4.76 -2.43
CA MET A 132 12.43 3.41 -1.95
C MET A 132 13.88 2.99 -2.20
N ILE A 133 14.43 3.31 -3.37
CA ILE A 133 15.82 2.98 -3.71
C ILE A 133 16.82 3.76 -2.83
N ASN A 134 16.44 4.95 -2.37
CA ASN A 134 17.30 5.79 -1.52
C ASN A 134 17.10 5.56 -0.02
N PHE A 135 16.24 4.62 0.38
CA PHE A 135 16.17 4.18 1.77
C PHE A 135 17.44 3.39 2.14
N VAL A 136 18.05 3.74 3.27
CA VAL A 136 19.27 3.08 3.75
C VAL A 136 19.01 2.41 5.09
N GLU A 137 19.15 1.09 5.13
CA GLU A 137 19.05 0.34 6.36
C GLU A 137 20.18 0.76 7.34
N GLY A 138 19.81 1.07 8.58
CA GLY A 138 20.76 1.54 9.59
C GLY A 138 20.88 3.07 9.73
N PHE A 139 20.26 3.85 8.84
CA PHE A 139 20.08 5.29 9.07
C PHE A 139 19.00 5.54 10.12
N THR A 140 19.08 6.71 10.78
CA THR A 140 17.97 7.15 11.64
C THR A 140 16.73 7.45 10.79
N PRO A 141 15.52 7.42 11.39
CA PRO A 141 14.31 7.75 10.64
C PRO A 141 14.36 9.12 9.97
N GLU A 142 14.95 10.11 10.63
CA GLU A 142 15.09 11.48 10.12
C GLU A 142 16.06 11.53 8.93
N GLN A 143 17.18 10.79 9.00
CA GLN A 143 18.14 10.70 7.90
C GLN A 143 17.52 10.02 6.68
N ASN A 144 16.70 8.99 6.89
CA ASN A 144 15.98 8.33 5.82
C ASN A 144 14.88 9.23 5.22
N GLU A 145 14.13 9.96 6.06
CA GLU A 145 13.12 10.92 5.58
C GLU A 145 13.78 12.00 4.70
N GLU A 146 14.96 12.50 5.10
CA GLU A 146 15.73 13.48 4.33
C GLU A 146 16.25 12.88 3.02
N ALA A 147 16.95 11.74 3.06
CA ALA A 147 17.51 11.09 1.87
C ALA A 147 16.43 10.69 0.84
N MET A 148 15.34 10.10 1.30
CA MET A 148 14.21 9.74 0.45
C MET A 148 13.55 11.00 -0.16
N THR A 149 13.44 12.09 0.60
CA THR A 149 12.83 13.34 0.12
C THR A 149 13.76 14.06 -0.87
N GLU A 150 15.06 14.09 -0.63
CA GLU A 150 16.04 14.68 -1.54
C GLU A 150 16.02 13.98 -2.90
N ALA A 151 15.92 12.66 -2.90
CA ALA A 151 15.83 11.86 -4.13
C ALA A 151 14.65 12.25 -5.03
N LEU A 152 13.57 12.82 -4.48
CA LEU A 152 12.41 13.25 -5.28
C LEU A 152 12.75 14.41 -6.22
N SER A 153 13.72 15.25 -5.85
CA SER A 153 14.13 16.41 -6.64
C SER A 153 14.89 16.02 -7.89
N GLU A 154 15.55 14.87 -7.88
CA GLU A 154 16.31 14.34 -9.01
C GLU A 154 15.43 13.67 -10.07
N VAL A 155 14.17 13.34 -9.70
CA VAL A 155 13.26 12.63 -10.59
C VAL A 155 12.61 13.58 -11.57
N LYS A 156 12.89 13.40 -12.86
CA LYS A 156 12.15 14.03 -13.96
C LYS A 156 11.07 13.07 -14.43
N SER A 157 9.82 13.52 -14.40
CA SER A 157 8.68 12.69 -14.80
C SER A 157 7.87 13.32 -15.91
N GLY A 158 7.42 12.50 -16.85
CA GLY A 158 6.46 12.87 -17.87
C GLY A 158 5.18 12.06 -17.74
N GLN A 159 4.06 12.65 -18.05
CA GLN A 159 2.76 12.01 -18.00
C GLN A 159 1.97 12.34 -19.25
N VAL A 160 1.29 11.34 -19.82
CA VAL A 160 0.32 11.51 -20.89
C VAL A 160 -1.07 11.29 -20.32
N THR A 161 -1.98 12.22 -20.56
CA THR A 161 -3.36 12.15 -20.07
C THR A 161 -4.33 12.77 -21.07
N TYR A 162 -5.63 12.61 -20.82
CA TYR A 162 -6.70 13.18 -21.64
C TYR A 162 -7.36 14.36 -20.92
N ALA A 163 -7.71 15.38 -21.68
CA ALA A 163 -8.52 16.48 -21.18
C ALA A 163 -9.98 16.01 -21.00
N VAL A 164 -10.50 16.13 -19.77
CA VAL A 164 -11.89 15.75 -19.45
C VAL A 164 -12.90 16.87 -19.76
N ARG A 165 -12.43 18.09 -19.98
CA ARG A 165 -13.24 19.27 -20.28
C ARG A 165 -12.47 20.27 -21.09
N ASP A 166 -13.20 21.18 -21.77
CA ASP A 166 -12.60 22.33 -22.45
C ASP A 166 -12.00 23.27 -21.39
N THR A 167 -10.78 23.74 -21.65
CA THR A 167 -10.08 24.67 -20.76
C THR A 167 -9.03 25.45 -21.55
N VAL A 168 -8.54 26.53 -20.97
CA VAL A 168 -7.38 27.27 -21.48
C VAL A 168 -6.35 27.34 -20.38
N ILE A 169 -5.17 26.78 -20.62
CA ILE A 169 -4.05 26.75 -19.66
C ILE A 169 -2.81 27.27 -20.41
N ASP A 170 -2.12 28.23 -19.81
CA ASP A 170 -0.92 28.86 -20.38
C ASP A 170 -1.07 29.33 -21.84
N GLY A 171 -2.27 29.85 -22.18
CA GLY A 171 -2.59 30.34 -23.53
C GLY A 171 -2.85 29.26 -24.58
N LYS A 172 -2.85 27.98 -24.18
CA LYS A 172 -3.20 26.85 -25.04
C LYS A 172 -4.67 26.47 -24.85
N GLU A 173 -5.42 26.47 -25.94
CA GLU A 173 -6.80 25.95 -25.96
C GLU A 173 -6.74 24.41 -25.91
N ILE A 174 -7.40 23.83 -24.93
CA ILE A 174 -7.47 22.39 -24.72
C ILE A 174 -8.94 22.01 -24.77
N LYS A 175 -9.29 21.11 -25.68
CA LYS A 175 -10.66 20.60 -25.84
C LYS A 175 -10.79 19.25 -25.14
N ALA A 176 -11.98 18.95 -24.64
CA ALA A 176 -12.29 17.63 -24.10
C ALA A 176 -11.92 16.53 -25.10
N GLY A 177 -11.20 15.52 -24.65
CA GLY A 177 -10.66 14.44 -25.49
C GLY A 177 -9.27 14.72 -26.08
N ASN A 178 -8.72 15.94 -25.97
CA ASN A 178 -7.34 16.17 -26.37
C ASN A 178 -6.38 15.37 -25.45
N ILE A 179 -5.29 14.91 -26.05
CA ILE A 179 -4.20 14.24 -25.37
C ILE A 179 -3.19 15.30 -24.95
N MET A 180 -2.78 15.27 -23.69
CA MET A 180 -1.82 16.20 -23.13
C MET A 180 -0.58 15.46 -22.66
N GLY A 181 0.58 15.93 -23.07
CA GLY A 181 1.86 15.56 -22.48
C GLY A 181 2.24 16.60 -21.43
N LEU A 182 2.43 16.12 -20.19
CA LEU A 182 2.83 16.94 -19.05
C LEU A 182 4.23 16.57 -18.61
N SER A 183 5.04 17.57 -18.28
CA SER A 183 6.33 17.40 -17.60
C SER A 183 6.31 18.24 -16.34
N ASP A 184 6.55 17.64 -15.19
CA ASP A 184 6.60 18.32 -13.88
C ASP A 184 5.47 19.32 -13.62
N LYS A 185 4.23 19.02 -14.07
CA LYS A 185 3.00 19.81 -14.01
C LYS A 185 2.81 20.88 -15.11
N THR A 186 3.76 21.00 -16.03
CA THR A 186 3.63 21.92 -17.17
C THR A 186 3.08 21.15 -18.36
N ILE A 187 2.11 21.76 -19.08
CA ILE A 187 1.59 21.17 -20.33
C ILE A 187 2.57 21.48 -21.46
N GLU A 188 3.34 20.48 -21.85
CA GLU A 188 4.33 20.62 -22.92
C GLU A 188 3.66 20.52 -24.29
N ILE A 189 2.81 19.51 -24.47
CA ILE A 189 2.21 19.18 -25.76
C ILE A 189 0.71 18.96 -25.59
N VAL A 190 -0.08 19.45 -26.56
CA VAL A 190 -1.50 19.14 -26.71
C VAL A 190 -1.71 18.63 -28.12
N GLY A 191 -2.32 17.47 -28.28
CA GLY A 191 -2.58 16.82 -29.56
C GLY A 191 -3.93 16.09 -29.57
N THR A 192 -4.28 15.58 -30.74
CA THR A 192 -5.48 14.76 -30.93
C THR A 192 -5.14 13.27 -31.05
N ASP A 193 -3.84 12.93 -31.16
CA ASP A 193 -3.35 11.58 -31.34
C ASP A 193 -2.07 11.37 -30.53
N VAL A 194 -1.76 10.10 -30.23
CA VAL A 194 -0.59 9.68 -29.43
C VAL A 194 0.65 9.41 -30.30
N VAL A 195 0.53 9.55 -31.62
CA VAL A 195 1.62 9.27 -32.57
C VAL A 195 2.49 10.49 -32.79
#